data_00b492f86f4d145bd7200a211ca47e8d
#
_entry.id   00b492f86f4d145bd7200a211ca47e8d
#
_cell.length_a   1.000
_cell.length_b   1.000
_cell.length_c   1.000
_cell.angle_alpha   90.00
_cell.angle_beta   90.00
_cell.angle_gamma   90.00
#
_symmetry.space_group_name_H-M   'P 1'
#
loop_
_entity.id
_entity.type
_entity.pdbx_description
1 polymer ?
#
loop_
_entity_poly.entity_id
_entity_poly.type
_entity_poly.pdbx_seq_one_letter_code
_entity_poly.pdbx_strand_id
1 'polypeptide(L)'
;SKVRSIDFFTASAVTLLPFENFALSSNQQKNQLPNQSVTSQKDQQPLRIGFISATSVGGMDLSERFYESFKKNPKQGRLREVISHDCGASTELIASYLGINDFITTISTACSSAANAIMLGARLIKHGQLDAVIVGGTDALCRFTLNGFNSLMILDKIHCRPFDRSRTGLNLGEGAGYLVLQSESSLQRAPYCELSGYANTNEAYHQTGSSPEGDGAFLSMSEAIVSSGISPEDIDYINVHGTGTPGNDASEGMALRRIFGEHVPPFSSVKAFIGHTLGASEGIEAVYSVLSIDKGLIYPNLNFTDAMPETGLIPETSFQEGIPIRHVLSS
;
A
#
# COMPACT_ATOMS: atom_id res chain seq x y z
N SER A 1 -15.39 20.77 -8.06
CA SER A 1 -14.28 20.92 -7.12
C SER A 1 -13.06 20.25 -7.73
N LYS A 2 -12.01 21.02 -7.99
CA LYS A 2 -10.75 20.48 -8.51
C LYS A 2 -10.04 19.81 -7.34
N VAL A 3 -10.02 18.49 -7.33
CA VAL A 3 -8.87 17.79 -6.80
C VAL A 3 -7.75 18.16 -7.77
N ARG A 4 -6.75 18.88 -7.34
CA ARG A 4 -5.58 19.07 -8.17
C ARG A 4 -4.94 17.72 -8.34
N SER A 5 -4.62 17.40 -9.55
CA SER A 5 -3.88 16.23 -9.94
C SER A 5 -2.57 16.21 -9.18
N ILE A 6 -2.27 15.16 -8.76
CA ILE A 6 -1.23 14.78 -7.91
C ILE A 6 -0.21 14.10 -8.76
N ASP A 7 0.97 14.62 -8.77
CA ASP A 7 2.14 13.97 -9.31
C ASP A 7 2.41 12.70 -8.55
N PHE A 8 2.89 11.67 -9.15
CA PHE A 8 3.00 10.39 -8.52
C PHE A 8 3.44 10.56 -7.08
N PHE A 9 2.50 10.49 -6.18
CA PHE A 9 2.64 10.88 -4.80
C PHE A 9 2.99 12.35 -4.52
N THR A 10 2.42 13.27 -5.22
CA THR A 10 2.20 14.57 -4.63
C THR A 10 0.74 14.63 -4.22
N ALA A 11 0.36 14.27 -3.06
CA ALA A 11 -1.02 14.32 -2.65
C ALA A 11 -1.27 15.55 -1.84
N SER A 12 -2.35 16.20 -2.08
CA SER A 12 -2.86 17.07 -1.07
C SER A 12 -3.24 16.25 0.17
N ALA A 13 -2.25 16.03 1.03
CA ALA A 13 -2.33 15.55 2.37
C ALA A 13 -2.38 14.05 2.64
N VAL A 14 -1.22 13.48 2.67
CA VAL A 14 -0.98 12.37 3.58
C VAL A 14 -0.55 12.92 4.93
N THR A 15 -1.43 12.92 5.89
CA THR A 15 -1.08 13.18 7.26
C THR A 15 -0.93 11.85 7.97
N LEU A 16 0.32 11.42 8.20
CA LEU A 16 0.60 10.45 9.25
C LEU A 16 0.32 11.16 10.59
N LEU A 17 -0.94 11.15 11.01
CA LEU A 17 -1.30 11.51 12.37
C LEU A 17 -1.09 10.28 13.24
N PRO A 18 -0.52 10.42 14.43
CA PRO A 18 -0.78 9.45 15.48
C PRO A 18 -2.29 9.28 15.58
N PHE A 19 -2.76 8.06 15.53
CA PHE A 19 -4.18 7.69 15.54
C PHE A 19 -4.99 8.40 16.63
N GLU A 20 -4.36 8.70 17.77
CA GLU A 20 -4.94 9.41 18.92
C GLU A 20 -5.39 10.85 18.61
N ASN A 21 -4.70 11.56 17.74
CA ASN A 21 -5.08 12.95 17.42
C ASN A 21 -6.26 13.06 16.45
N PHE A 22 -6.52 12.03 15.65
CA PHE A 22 -7.66 12.00 14.72
C PHE A 22 -8.98 11.69 15.46
N ALA A 23 -8.96 10.74 16.39
CA ALA A 23 -10.14 10.39 17.21
C ALA A 23 -10.52 11.54 18.17
N LEU A 24 -9.55 12.26 18.74
CA LEU A 24 -9.80 13.37 19.66
C LEU A 24 -10.40 14.60 18.98
N SER A 25 -10.09 14.88 17.71
CA SER A 25 -10.68 16.00 16.98
C SER A 25 -12.17 15.80 16.68
N SER A 26 -12.62 14.57 16.47
CA SER A 26 -14.03 14.25 16.26
C SER A 26 -14.85 14.18 17.56
N ASN A 27 -14.21 13.87 18.71
CA ASN A 27 -14.89 13.77 20.01
C ASN A 27 -14.87 15.06 20.84
N GLN A 28 -13.91 15.96 20.65
CA GLN A 28 -13.87 17.24 21.39
C GLN A 28 -15.05 18.17 21.05
N GLN A 29 -15.70 17.97 19.90
CA GLN A 29 -16.91 18.73 19.57
C GLN A 29 -18.18 18.31 20.37
N LYS A 30 -18.15 17.17 21.04
CA LYS A 30 -19.33 16.67 21.80
C LYS A 30 -19.34 17.00 23.30
N ASN A 31 -18.25 17.51 23.90
CA ASN A 31 -18.15 17.65 25.35
C ASN A 31 -17.76 19.04 25.88
N GLN A 32 -17.95 20.12 25.13
CA GLN A 32 -17.81 21.46 25.69
C GLN A 32 -19.19 22.05 26.01
N LEU A 33 -19.50 22.14 27.32
CA LEU A 33 -20.61 22.92 27.85
C LEU A 33 -20.38 24.44 27.64
N PRO A 34 -21.44 25.25 27.48
CA PRO A 34 -21.36 26.59 26.94
C PRO A 34 -20.99 27.59 28.03
N ASN A 35 -19.93 28.37 27.83
CA ASN A 35 -19.85 29.76 28.26
C ASN A 35 -18.55 30.43 27.75
N GLN A 36 -18.58 30.92 26.54
CA GLN A 36 -17.88 32.17 26.17
C GLN A 36 -18.40 32.65 24.80
N SER A 37 -18.61 33.94 24.67
CA SER A 37 -19.19 34.69 23.58
C SER A 37 -18.68 34.28 22.20
N VAL A 38 -19.61 33.81 21.35
CA VAL A 38 -19.41 33.35 19.99
C VAL A 38 -19.28 34.56 19.08
N THR A 39 -18.08 34.82 18.58
CA THR A 39 -17.90 35.48 17.28
C THR A 39 -18.13 34.42 16.20
N SER A 40 -18.98 34.72 15.25
CA SER A 40 -19.50 33.88 14.17
C SER A 40 -18.51 32.83 13.61
N GLN A 41 -18.58 31.61 14.09
CA GLN A 41 -18.12 30.44 13.33
C GLN A 41 -19.14 30.20 12.21
N LYS A 42 -18.68 30.27 10.94
CA LYS A 42 -19.43 29.74 9.82
C LYS A 42 -19.76 28.28 10.14
N ASP A 43 -21.00 27.87 9.91
CA ASP A 43 -21.46 26.47 9.98
C ASP A 43 -20.57 25.59 9.10
N GLN A 44 -19.49 25.05 9.65
CA GLN A 44 -18.72 24.02 8.98
C GLN A 44 -19.47 22.72 9.17
N GLN A 45 -20.00 22.20 8.07
CA GLN A 45 -20.54 20.85 8.07
C GLN A 45 -19.45 19.87 8.54
N PRO A 46 -19.81 18.83 9.32
CA PRO A 46 -18.86 17.81 9.74
C PRO A 46 -18.24 17.14 8.52
N LEU A 47 -16.92 16.87 8.58
CA LEU A 47 -16.21 16.18 7.51
C LEU A 47 -16.79 14.77 7.31
N ARG A 48 -17.00 14.40 6.05
CA ARG A 48 -17.35 13.03 5.65
C ARG A 48 -16.09 12.21 5.58
N ILE A 49 -15.98 11.20 6.44
CA ILE A 49 -14.74 10.44 6.65
C ILE A 49 -14.97 8.97 6.30
N GLY A 50 -14.09 8.43 5.45
CA GLY A 50 -14.11 7.00 5.11
C GLY A 50 -12.98 6.21 5.75
N PHE A 51 -13.18 4.89 5.84
CA PHE A 51 -12.15 3.91 6.16
C PHE A 51 -12.17 2.77 5.13
N ILE A 52 -11.08 2.59 4.40
CA ILE A 52 -10.91 1.55 3.39
C ILE A 52 -9.68 0.74 3.76
N SER A 53 -9.89 -0.46 4.22
CA SER A 53 -8.81 -1.37 4.63
C SER A 53 -8.68 -2.52 3.64
N ALA A 54 -7.44 -2.88 3.34
CA ALA A 54 -7.12 -4.01 2.48
C ALA A 54 -6.59 -5.18 3.29
N THR A 55 -6.92 -6.40 2.87
CA THR A 55 -6.37 -7.64 3.40
C THR A 55 -6.54 -8.77 2.40
N SER A 56 -5.61 -9.70 2.35
CA SER A 56 -5.73 -10.92 1.52
C SER A 56 -6.22 -12.12 2.32
N VAL A 57 -5.99 -12.14 3.62
CA VAL A 57 -6.22 -13.34 4.44
C VAL A 57 -7.21 -13.14 5.59
N GLY A 58 -7.59 -11.91 5.91
CA GLY A 58 -8.51 -11.63 7.02
C GLY A 58 -8.03 -12.24 8.33
N GLY A 59 -8.95 -12.82 9.11
CA GLY A 59 -8.66 -13.48 10.40
C GLY A 59 -8.27 -14.96 10.30
N MET A 60 -7.53 -15.35 9.25
CA MET A 60 -7.12 -16.74 9.02
C MET A 60 -6.29 -17.31 10.18
N ASP A 61 -5.37 -16.52 10.75
CA ASP A 61 -4.53 -16.92 11.89
C ASP A 61 -5.36 -17.29 13.14
N LEU A 62 -6.47 -16.59 13.39
CA LEU A 62 -7.41 -16.91 14.47
C LEU A 62 -8.16 -18.22 14.18
N SER A 63 -8.60 -18.41 12.93
CA SER A 63 -9.27 -19.63 12.50
C SER A 63 -8.37 -20.85 12.58
N GLU A 64 -7.09 -20.72 12.28
CA GLU A 64 -6.09 -21.78 12.45
C GLU A 64 -5.96 -22.19 13.93
N ARG A 65 -5.90 -21.24 14.85
CA ARG A 65 -5.85 -21.50 16.30
C ARG A 65 -7.10 -22.23 16.78
N PHE A 66 -8.26 -21.81 16.31
CA PHE A 66 -9.52 -22.52 16.55
C PHE A 66 -9.46 -23.96 16.04
N TYR A 67 -9.05 -24.14 14.78
CA TYR A 67 -9.00 -25.46 14.11
C TYR A 67 -8.05 -26.43 14.83
N GLU A 68 -6.89 -25.98 15.28
CA GLU A 68 -5.97 -26.80 16.07
C GLU A 68 -6.59 -27.31 17.37
N SER A 69 -7.34 -26.47 18.06
CA SER A 69 -8.04 -26.84 19.29
C SER A 69 -9.20 -27.79 19.00
N PHE A 70 -10.00 -27.48 18.00
CA PHE A 70 -11.14 -28.30 17.55
C PHE A 70 -10.72 -29.69 17.08
N LYS A 71 -9.62 -29.79 16.33
CA LYS A 71 -9.07 -31.08 15.83
C LYS A 71 -8.62 -31.99 16.97
N LYS A 72 -8.08 -31.45 18.05
CA LYS A 72 -7.70 -32.21 19.25
C LYS A 72 -8.93 -32.70 20.03
N ASN A 73 -9.93 -31.84 20.15
CA ASN A 73 -11.20 -32.18 20.81
C ASN A 73 -12.32 -31.28 20.22
N PRO A 74 -13.33 -31.86 19.53
CA PRO A 74 -14.43 -31.08 18.91
C PRO A 74 -15.30 -30.30 19.92
N LYS A 75 -15.15 -30.54 21.22
CA LYS A 75 -15.81 -29.75 22.27
C LYS A 75 -14.96 -28.57 22.75
N GLN A 76 -13.74 -28.40 22.22
CA GLN A 76 -12.82 -27.32 22.53
C GLN A 76 -12.68 -26.38 21.31
N GLY A 77 -12.24 -25.19 21.57
CA GLY A 77 -12.15 -24.15 20.58
C GLY A 77 -13.12 -23.02 20.87
N ARG A 78 -12.68 -21.80 20.63
CA ARG A 78 -13.50 -20.60 20.88
C ARG A 78 -14.11 -20.16 19.54
N LEU A 79 -15.40 -20.43 19.33
CA LEU A 79 -16.13 -20.05 18.11
C LEU A 79 -15.94 -18.56 17.74
N ARG A 80 -15.73 -17.67 18.72
CA ARG A 80 -15.45 -16.26 18.44
C ARG A 80 -14.18 -16.02 17.60
N GLU A 81 -13.25 -16.97 17.60
CA GLU A 81 -12.04 -16.89 16.75
C GLU A 81 -12.36 -17.12 15.26
N VAL A 82 -13.45 -17.85 14.97
CA VAL A 82 -13.93 -18.06 13.60
C VAL A 82 -14.77 -16.88 13.10
N ILE A 83 -15.44 -16.16 14.00
CA ILE A 83 -16.25 -14.98 13.62
C ILE A 83 -15.38 -13.89 12.98
N SER A 84 -14.13 -13.77 13.41
CA SER A 84 -13.16 -12.81 12.87
C SER A 84 -12.47 -13.29 11.59
N HIS A 85 -12.92 -14.41 10.99
CA HIS A 85 -12.31 -14.96 9.77
C HIS A 85 -12.57 -14.09 8.52
N ASP A 86 -13.71 -13.47 8.46
CA ASP A 86 -14.11 -12.60 7.34
C ASP A 86 -13.11 -11.44 7.18
N CYS A 87 -12.75 -11.17 5.92
CA CYS A 87 -11.85 -10.06 5.58
C CYS A 87 -12.37 -8.69 6.08
N GLY A 88 -13.69 -8.51 6.15
CA GLY A 88 -14.33 -7.29 6.64
C GLY A 88 -14.26 -7.11 8.15
N ALA A 89 -14.09 -8.18 8.92
CA ALA A 89 -14.22 -8.14 10.38
C ALA A 89 -13.25 -7.15 11.06
N SER A 90 -11.99 -7.11 10.63
CA SER A 90 -11.00 -6.15 11.17
C SER A 90 -11.33 -4.71 10.76
N THR A 91 -11.79 -4.51 9.54
CA THR A 91 -12.19 -3.19 9.01
C THR A 91 -13.35 -2.61 9.83
N GLU A 92 -14.39 -3.38 10.04
CA GLU A 92 -15.56 -2.95 10.83
C GLU A 92 -15.19 -2.65 12.28
N LEU A 93 -14.34 -3.49 12.89
CA LEU A 93 -13.87 -3.29 14.25
C LEU A 93 -13.10 -1.98 14.41
N ILE A 94 -12.16 -1.70 13.48
CA ILE A 94 -11.33 -0.48 13.50
C ILE A 94 -12.20 0.74 13.20
N ALA A 95 -13.08 0.68 12.21
CA ALA A 95 -14.00 1.77 11.89
C ALA A 95 -14.89 2.13 13.08
N SER A 96 -15.43 1.11 13.76
CA SER A 96 -16.22 1.30 15.00
C SER A 96 -15.40 1.93 16.12
N TYR A 97 -14.15 1.49 16.32
CA TYR A 97 -13.25 2.07 17.32
C TYR A 97 -12.93 3.54 17.03
N LEU A 98 -12.75 3.89 15.76
CA LEU A 98 -12.48 5.26 15.31
C LEU A 98 -13.74 6.14 15.22
N GLY A 99 -14.93 5.56 15.33
CA GLY A 99 -16.19 6.26 15.15
C GLY A 99 -16.48 6.71 13.72
N ILE A 100 -15.90 6.02 12.73
CA ILE A 100 -16.10 6.29 11.30
C ILE A 100 -17.34 5.54 10.83
N ASN A 101 -18.28 6.27 10.18
CA ASN A 101 -19.56 5.71 9.76
C ASN A 101 -19.99 6.13 8.34
N ASP A 102 -19.33 7.10 7.71
CA ASP A 102 -19.79 7.63 6.43
C ASP A 102 -19.52 6.68 5.26
N PHE A 103 -18.33 6.04 5.27
CA PHE A 103 -17.96 5.05 4.26
C PHE A 103 -16.97 4.03 4.84
N ILE A 104 -17.34 2.75 4.79
CA ILE A 104 -16.50 1.66 5.29
C ILE A 104 -16.51 0.54 4.25
N THR A 105 -15.34 0.08 3.85
CA THR A 105 -15.24 -1.10 2.97
C THR A 105 -13.91 -1.80 3.10
N THR A 106 -13.89 -3.06 2.69
CA THR A 106 -12.69 -3.90 2.62
C THR A 106 -12.37 -4.25 1.18
N ILE A 107 -11.10 -4.14 0.81
CA ILE A 107 -10.60 -4.54 -0.51
C ILE A 107 -9.74 -5.80 -0.34
N SER A 108 -9.99 -6.78 -1.22
CA SER A 108 -9.20 -8.02 -1.27
C SER A 108 -8.96 -8.40 -2.75
N THR A 109 -7.80 -8.00 -3.25
CA THR A 109 -7.33 -8.21 -4.63
C THR A 109 -5.88 -8.69 -4.64
N ALA A 110 -5.56 -9.65 -3.75
CA ALA A 110 -4.21 -10.17 -3.54
C ALA A 110 -3.21 -9.04 -3.20
N CYS A 111 -2.01 -9.04 -3.78
CA CYS A 111 -0.93 -8.09 -3.44
C CYS A 111 -1.32 -6.64 -3.73
N SER A 112 -2.17 -6.38 -4.72
CA SER A 112 -2.66 -5.04 -5.10
C SER A 112 -3.79 -4.48 -4.22
N SER A 113 -4.16 -5.18 -3.14
CA SER A 113 -5.32 -4.81 -2.31
C SER A 113 -5.21 -3.40 -1.74
N ALA A 114 -4.06 -3.06 -1.16
CA ALA A 114 -3.87 -1.74 -0.55
C ALA A 114 -3.75 -0.63 -1.60
N ALA A 115 -3.13 -0.87 -2.76
CA ALA A 115 -3.15 0.08 -3.87
C ALA A 115 -4.58 0.37 -4.32
N ASN A 116 -5.42 -0.66 -4.49
CA ASN A 116 -6.82 -0.50 -4.83
C ASN A 116 -7.63 0.24 -3.74
N ALA A 117 -7.30 0.06 -2.46
CA ALA A 117 -7.90 0.83 -1.36
C ALA A 117 -7.52 2.32 -1.47
N ILE A 118 -6.25 2.64 -1.74
CA ILE A 118 -5.76 4.00 -1.96
C ILE A 118 -6.46 4.62 -3.17
N MET A 119 -6.52 3.91 -4.30
CA MET A 119 -7.20 4.37 -5.52
C MET A 119 -8.69 4.65 -5.30
N LEU A 120 -9.41 3.76 -4.60
CA LEU A 120 -10.82 3.97 -4.29
C LEU A 120 -11.00 5.20 -3.42
N GLY A 121 -10.19 5.37 -2.37
CA GLY A 121 -10.21 6.55 -1.51
C GLY A 121 -9.99 7.84 -2.28
N ALA A 122 -8.97 7.86 -3.16
CA ALA A 122 -8.69 9.01 -4.02
C ALA A 122 -9.86 9.35 -4.94
N ARG A 123 -10.50 8.34 -5.53
CA ARG A 123 -11.70 8.54 -6.38
C ARG A 123 -12.88 9.12 -5.58
N LEU A 124 -13.14 8.62 -4.38
CA LEU A 124 -14.22 9.12 -3.53
C LEU A 124 -14.02 10.60 -3.15
N ILE A 125 -12.77 11.00 -2.84
CA ILE A 125 -12.42 12.39 -2.61
C ILE A 125 -12.55 13.21 -3.90
N LYS A 126 -12.01 12.74 -5.01
CA LYS A 126 -12.05 13.42 -6.32
C LYS A 126 -13.47 13.72 -6.78
N HIS A 127 -14.39 12.80 -6.51
CA HIS A 127 -15.82 12.97 -6.84
C HIS A 127 -16.63 13.67 -5.74
N GLY A 128 -16.00 14.21 -4.71
CA GLY A 128 -16.64 14.96 -3.64
C GLY A 128 -17.59 14.12 -2.77
N GLN A 129 -17.39 12.79 -2.71
CA GLN A 129 -18.15 11.89 -1.86
C GLN A 129 -17.64 11.88 -0.43
N LEU A 130 -16.32 12.00 -0.25
CA LEU A 130 -15.64 12.11 1.04
C LEU A 130 -14.75 13.35 1.08
N ASP A 131 -14.51 13.86 2.27
CA ASP A 131 -13.58 14.96 2.55
C ASP A 131 -12.23 14.44 3.04
N ALA A 132 -12.24 13.30 3.74
CA ALA A 132 -11.05 12.57 4.18
C ALA A 132 -11.30 11.05 4.15
N VAL A 133 -10.25 10.26 3.99
CA VAL A 133 -10.34 8.81 4.06
C VAL A 133 -9.04 8.21 4.58
N ILE A 134 -9.15 7.25 5.49
CA ILE A 134 -8.04 6.41 5.91
C ILE A 134 -8.00 5.21 4.96
N VAL A 135 -6.88 5.00 4.29
CA VAL A 135 -6.69 3.96 3.27
C VAL A 135 -5.39 3.20 3.50
N GLY A 136 -5.38 1.93 3.20
CA GLY A 136 -4.20 1.10 3.35
C GLY A 136 -4.56 -0.35 3.55
N GLY A 137 -3.68 -1.13 4.19
CA GLY A 137 -3.94 -2.54 4.39
C GLY A 137 -3.20 -3.14 5.58
N THR A 138 -3.67 -4.31 5.99
CA THR A 138 -3.05 -5.12 7.04
C THR A 138 -3.25 -6.61 6.75
N ASP A 139 -2.18 -7.38 6.90
CA ASP A 139 -2.24 -8.83 6.86
C ASP A 139 -1.37 -9.44 7.93
N ALA A 140 -1.86 -10.50 8.57
CA ALA A 140 -1.13 -11.31 9.53
C ALA A 140 -0.51 -12.54 8.85
N LEU A 141 0.68 -12.91 9.27
CA LEU A 141 1.33 -14.12 8.80
C LEU A 141 0.63 -15.36 9.35
N CYS A 142 0.17 -16.24 8.48
CA CYS A 142 -0.53 -17.45 8.86
C CYS A 142 0.05 -18.69 8.14
N ARG A 143 -0.19 -19.88 8.70
CA ARG A 143 0.33 -21.13 8.14
C ARG A 143 -0.32 -21.48 6.81
N PHE A 144 -1.58 -21.09 6.62
CA PHE A 144 -2.29 -21.32 5.37
C PHE A 144 -1.56 -20.67 4.21
N THR A 145 -1.22 -19.38 4.34
CA THR A 145 -0.46 -18.66 3.32
C THR A 145 0.95 -19.21 3.14
N LEU A 146 1.67 -19.48 4.24
CA LEU A 146 3.00 -20.11 4.16
C LEU A 146 2.96 -21.42 3.39
N ASN A 147 2.03 -22.32 3.71
CA ASN A 147 1.90 -23.61 3.02
C ASN A 147 1.44 -23.43 1.58
N GLY A 148 0.53 -22.49 1.30
CA GLY A 148 0.08 -22.16 -0.05
C GLY A 148 1.24 -21.71 -0.93
N PHE A 149 2.00 -20.71 -0.51
CA PHE A 149 3.17 -20.22 -1.25
C PHE A 149 4.30 -21.26 -1.36
N ASN A 150 4.49 -22.08 -0.32
CA ASN A 150 5.41 -23.20 -0.37
C ASN A 150 5.02 -24.26 -1.41
N SER A 151 3.72 -24.54 -1.55
CA SER A 151 3.22 -25.49 -2.57
C SER A 151 3.41 -24.98 -4.00
N LEU A 152 3.46 -23.65 -4.19
CA LEU A 152 3.80 -23.02 -5.46
C LEU A 152 5.32 -22.98 -5.72
N MET A 153 6.13 -23.41 -4.76
CA MET A 153 7.61 -23.41 -4.83
C MET A 153 8.23 -22.02 -5.13
N ILE A 154 7.61 -20.97 -4.60
CA ILE A 154 8.06 -19.58 -4.81
C ILE A 154 8.59 -18.93 -3.53
N LEU A 155 8.77 -19.69 -2.44
CA LEU A 155 9.45 -19.22 -1.24
C LEU A 155 10.97 -19.40 -1.35
N ASP A 156 11.71 -18.34 -1.00
CA ASP A 156 13.16 -18.48 -0.84
C ASP A 156 13.48 -19.18 0.51
N LYS A 157 14.50 -20.02 0.51
CA LYS A 157 14.99 -20.71 1.71
C LYS A 157 15.90 -19.85 2.58
N ILE A 158 16.36 -18.76 2.02
CA ILE A 158 17.17 -17.72 2.68
C ILE A 158 16.50 -16.37 2.48
N HIS A 159 17.16 -15.26 2.74
CA HIS A 159 16.60 -13.94 2.50
C HIS A 159 16.37 -13.68 1.02
N CYS A 160 15.21 -13.15 0.68
CA CYS A 160 14.88 -12.78 -0.69
C CYS A 160 15.85 -11.73 -1.24
N ARG A 161 16.06 -11.78 -2.53
CA ARG A 161 17.07 -10.99 -3.26
C ARG A 161 16.43 -10.35 -4.49
N PRO A 162 15.63 -9.31 -4.32
CA PRO A 162 14.97 -8.67 -5.46
C PRO A 162 15.97 -8.24 -6.53
N PHE A 163 15.66 -8.52 -7.79
CA PHE A 163 16.47 -8.21 -8.98
C PHE A 163 17.85 -8.87 -9.08
N ASP A 164 18.23 -9.71 -8.10
CA ASP A 164 19.49 -10.43 -8.13
C ASP A 164 19.46 -11.64 -9.08
N ARG A 165 20.58 -11.93 -9.73
CA ARG A 165 20.74 -13.09 -10.59
C ARG A 165 20.44 -14.41 -9.89
N SER A 166 20.79 -14.52 -8.61
CA SER A 166 20.64 -15.73 -7.80
C SER A 166 19.29 -15.83 -7.08
N ARG A 167 18.33 -14.91 -7.36
CA ARG A 167 17.01 -14.90 -6.75
C ARG A 167 16.26 -16.21 -7.02
N THR A 168 15.58 -16.74 -6.03
CA THR A 168 14.85 -18.01 -6.14
C THR A 168 13.41 -17.94 -5.62
N GLY A 169 13.05 -16.85 -4.94
CA GLY A 169 11.71 -16.71 -4.36
C GLY A 169 11.57 -15.52 -3.43
N LEU A 170 10.40 -15.41 -2.85
CA LEU A 170 10.06 -14.39 -1.87
C LEU A 170 10.14 -14.93 -0.43
N ASN A 171 10.19 -14.05 0.53
CA ASN A 171 9.83 -14.35 1.91
C ASN A 171 8.49 -13.67 2.25
N LEU A 172 7.64 -14.36 2.99
CA LEU A 172 6.41 -13.75 3.51
C LEU A 172 6.70 -12.93 4.76
N GLY A 173 5.97 -11.84 4.91
CA GLY A 173 5.96 -10.97 6.09
C GLY A 173 4.55 -10.73 6.60
N GLU A 174 4.43 -9.97 7.67
CA GLU A 174 3.18 -9.42 8.20
C GLU A 174 3.37 -7.94 8.52
N GLY A 175 2.30 -7.17 8.44
CA GLY A 175 2.38 -5.74 8.74
C GLY A 175 1.11 -4.98 8.42
N ALA A 176 1.17 -3.68 8.67
CA ALA A 176 0.10 -2.74 8.35
C ALA A 176 0.70 -1.41 7.88
N GLY A 177 0.13 -0.85 6.82
CA GLY A 177 0.46 0.49 6.32
C GLY A 177 -0.81 1.24 5.94
N TYR A 178 -0.99 2.44 6.50
CA TYR A 178 -2.15 3.28 6.24
C TYR A 178 -1.75 4.72 5.99
N LEU A 179 -2.51 5.36 5.12
CA LEU A 179 -2.41 6.78 4.76
C LEU A 179 -3.74 7.46 5.07
N VAL A 180 -3.69 8.76 5.35
CA VAL A 180 -4.88 9.61 5.38
C VAL A 180 -4.88 10.48 4.14
N LEU A 181 -5.83 10.28 3.25
CA LEU A 181 -6.06 11.16 2.10
C LEU A 181 -7.11 12.21 2.47
N GLN A 182 -6.88 13.46 2.05
CA GLN A 182 -7.82 14.55 2.25
C GLN A 182 -7.98 15.37 0.96
N SER A 183 -9.12 16.00 0.78
CA SER A 183 -9.29 16.99 -0.28
C SER A 183 -8.52 18.27 0.07
N GLU A 184 -8.00 18.98 -0.93
CA GLU A 184 -7.30 20.26 -0.74
C GLU A 184 -8.15 21.26 0.07
N SER A 185 -9.47 21.26 -0.13
CA SER A 185 -10.42 22.15 0.57
C SER A 185 -10.61 21.81 2.05
N SER A 186 -10.29 20.58 2.47
CA SER A 186 -10.43 20.13 3.86
C SER A 186 -9.12 20.19 4.65
N LEU A 187 -8.00 20.56 3.99
CA LEU A 187 -6.69 20.63 4.62
C LEU A 187 -6.62 21.70 5.71
N GLN A 188 -6.14 21.30 6.88
CA GLN A 188 -5.85 22.21 7.99
C GLN A 188 -4.34 22.47 8.18
N ARG A 189 -3.49 21.71 7.46
CA ARG A 189 -2.02 21.82 7.49
C ARG A 189 -1.43 21.39 6.15
N ALA A 190 -0.17 21.74 5.91
CA ALA A 190 0.54 21.29 4.72
C ALA A 190 0.60 19.76 4.67
N PRO A 191 0.33 19.16 3.50
CA PRO A 191 0.48 17.71 3.29
C PRO A 191 1.95 17.31 3.22
N TYR A 192 2.24 16.03 3.44
CA TYR A 192 3.57 15.49 3.16
C TYR A 192 3.86 15.46 1.66
N CYS A 193 2.90 15.04 0.89
CA CYS A 193 2.97 14.97 -0.55
C CYS A 193 1.55 14.92 -1.13
N GLU A 194 1.45 14.79 -2.39
CA GLU A 194 0.21 14.73 -3.16
C GLU A 194 0.13 13.40 -3.95
N LEU A 195 -1.01 12.68 -4.11
CA LEU A 195 -1.22 11.50 -4.97
C LEU A 195 -1.73 11.92 -6.34
N SER A 196 -0.94 11.98 -7.45
CA SER A 196 -1.28 12.50 -8.78
C SER A 196 -1.85 11.48 -9.72
N GLY A 197 -1.29 10.30 -9.74
CA GLY A 197 -1.72 9.28 -10.66
C GLY A 197 -1.86 7.93 -10.00
N TYR A 198 -2.70 7.11 -10.58
CA TYR A 198 -2.87 5.74 -10.19
C TYR A 198 -3.48 4.93 -11.33
N ALA A 199 -3.14 3.66 -11.40
CA ALA A 199 -3.76 2.72 -12.33
C ALA A 199 -3.79 1.32 -11.76
N ASN A 200 -4.70 0.50 -12.26
CA ASN A 200 -4.74 -0.93 -12.02
C ASN A 200 -5.19 -1.60 -13.31
N THR A 201 -4.39 -2.50 -13.80
CA THR A 201 -4.62 -3.22 -15.05
C THR A 201 -4.70 -4.71 -14.79
N ASN A 202 -5.44 -5.43 -15.63
CA ASN A 202 -5.50 -6.88 -15.58
C ASN A 202 -4.64 -7.45 -16.70
N GLU A 203 -3.65 -8.27 -16.31
CA GLU A 203 -2.86 -9.05 -17.25
C GLU A 203 -3.50 -10.41 -17.48
N ALA A 204 -3.99 -10.66 -18.70
CA ALA A 204 -4.64 -11.93 -19.04
C ALA A 204 -3.65 -12.97 -19.60
N TYR A 205 -2.40 -12.98 -19.14
CA TYR A 205 -1.37 -13.89 -19.62
C TYR A 205 -1.48 -15.29 -19.02
N HIS A 206 -1.50 -15.39 -17.69
CA HIS A 206 -1.58 -16.64 -16.96
C HIS A 206 -2.25 -16.45 -15.60
N GLN A 207 -2.77 -17.53 -14.99
CA GLN A 207 -3.48 -17.45 -13.71
C GLN A 207 -2.61 -17.02 -12.53
N THR A 208 -1.30 -17.31 -12.58
CA THR A 208 -0.36 -17.08 -11.46
C THR A 208 0.99 -16.50 -11.89
N GLY A 209 1.19 -16.24 -13.18
CA GLY A 209 2.46 -15.76 -13.72
C GLY A 209 2.28 -14.52 -14.59
N SER A 210 3.21 -13.58 -14.49
CA SER A 210 3.27 -12.40 -15.34
C SER A 210 3.87 -12.70 -16.71
N SER A 211 3.56 -11.90 -17.72
CA SER A 211 4.15 -12.04 -19.06
C SER A 211 5.66 -11.79 -19.00
N PRO A 212 6.45 -12.54 -19.77
CA PRO A 212 7.89 -12.29 -19.87
C PRO A 212 8.23 -10.88 -20.37
N GLU A 213 7.34 -10.29 -21.16
CA GLU A 213 7.46 -8.95 -21.74
C GLU A 213 7.05 -7.83 -20.76
N GLY A 214 6.52 -8.19 -19.58
CA GLY A 214 6.11 -7.25 -18.54
C GLY A 214 4.88 -6.43 -18.89
N ASP A 215 3.94 -6.97 -19.65
CA ASP A 215 2.80 -6.20 -20.20
C ASP A 215 1.91 -5.60 -19.12
N GLY A 216 1.57 -6.37 -18.08
CA GLY A 216 0.73 -5.89 -16.98
C GLY A 216 1.38 -4.76 -16.21
N ALA A 217 2.63 -4.93 -15.80
CA ALA A 217 3.40 -3.91 -15.10
C ALA A 217 3.63 -2.66 -15.98
N PHE A 218 3.96 -2.86 -17.27
CA PHE A 218 4.10 -1.76 -18.21
C PHE A 218 2.82 -0.93 -18.36
N LEU A 219 1.67 -1.59 -18.51
CA LEU A 219 0.39 -0.89 -18.66
C LEU A 219 0.02 -0.13 -17.40
N SER A 220 0.11 -0.74 -16.21
CA SER A 220 -0.25 -0.09 -14.96
C SER A 220 0.65 1.10 -14.66
N MET A 221 1.96 0.96 -14.78
CA MET A 221 2.90 2.07 -14.58
C MET A 221 2.68 3.19 -15.59
N SER A 222 2.52 2.86 -16.90
CA SER A 222 2.30 3.84 -17.96
C SER A 222 1.00 4.61 -17.77
N GLU A 223 -0.11 3.94 -17.46
CA GLU A 223 -1.39 4.60 -17.20
C GLU A 223 -1.33 5.46 -15.94
N ALA A 224 -0.60 5.04 -14.93
CA ALA A 224 -0.39 5.81 -13.73
C ALA A 224 0.40 7.10 -14.02
N ILE A 225 1.49 7.03 -14.78
CA ILE A 225 2.28 8.18 -15.22
C ILE A 225 1.41 9.12 -16.09
N VAL A 226 0.67 8.59 -17.05
CA VAL A 226 -0.25 9.40 -17.90
C VAL A 226 -1.32 10.09 -17.06
N SER A 227 -1.91 9.38 -16.08
CA SER A 227 -2.96 9.96 -15.23
C SER A 227 -2.45 11.04 -14.28
N SER A 228 -1.16 11.03 -13.96
CA SER A 228 -0.52 12.07 -13.14
C SER A 228 -0.22 13.35 -13.91
N GLY A 229 -0.10 13.28 -15.22
CA GLY A 229 0.23 14.42 -16.08
C GLY A 229 1.71 14.78 -16.12
N ILE A 230 2.59 13.91 -15.58
CA ILE A 230 4.05 14.05 -15.68
C ILE A 230 4.61 13.13 -16.77
N SER A 231 5.88 13.27 -17.07
CA SER A 231 6.60 12.38 -17.98
C SER A 231 7.48 11.38 -17.25
N PRO A 232 7.88 10.26 -17.87
CA PRO A 232 8.77 9.29 -17.24
C PRO A 232 10.08 9.90 -16.72
N GLU A 233 10.60 10.92 -17.41
CA GLU A 233 11.83 11.62 -17.08
C GLU A 233 11.72 12.45 -15.79
N ASP A 234 10.50 12.72 -15.32
CA ASP A 234 10.26 13.45 -14.06
C ASP A 234 10.33 12.55 -12.84
N ILE A 235 10.34 11.21 -13.00
CA ILE A 235 10.40 10.25 -11.90
C ILE A 235 11.82 10.25 -11.30
N ASP A 236 11.92 10.59 -10.01
CA ASP A 236 13.20 10.65 -9.30
C ASP A 236 13.56 9.29 -8.64
N TYR A 237 12.57 8.48 -8.27
CA TYR A 237 12.76 7.19 -7.60
C TYR A 237 11.60 6.22 -7.85
N ILE A 238 11.89 4.93 -7.89
CA ILE A 238 10.88 3.87 -8.05
C ILE A 238 10.96 2.90 -6.88
N ASN A 239 9.86 2.76 -6.14
CA ASN A 239 9.65 1.68 -5.18
C ASN A 239 8.99 0.52 -5.92
N VAL A 240 9.79 -0.47 -6.32
CA VAL A 240 9.33 -1.58 -7.15
C VAL A 240 8.67 -2.69 -6.33
N HIS A 241 7.77 -3.45 -6.95
CA HIS A 241 7.18 -4.63 -6.32
C HIS A 241 8.26 -5.62 -5.88
N GLY A 242 9.19 -5.97 -6.76
CA GLY A 242 10.45 -6.65 -6.44
C GLY A 242 10.36 -7.76 -5.41
N THR A 243 9.67 -8.85 -5.74
CA THR A 243 9.43 -9.96 -4.79
C THR A 243 10.64 -10.87 -4.57
N GLY A 244 11.64 -10.82 -5.44
CA GLY A 244 12.74 -11.79 -5.49
C GLY A 244 12.36 -13.10 -6.21
N THR A 245 11.16 -13.20 -6.80
CA THR A 245 10.81 -14.34 -7.63
C THR A 245 11.32 -14.16 -9.05
N PRO A 246 11.83 -15.23 -9.71
CA PRO A 246 12.38 -15.12 -11.06
C PRO A 246 11.43 -14.48 -12.07
N GLY A 247 10.16 -14.90 -12.07
CA GLY A 247 9.17 -14.42 -13.03
C GLY A 247 8.73 -12.99 -12.81
N ASN A 248 8.43 -12.60 -11.56
CA ASN A 248 7.99 -11.25 -11.26
C ASN A 248 9.06 -10.21 -11.58
N ASP A 249 10.27 -10.40 -11.05
CA ASP A 249 11.33 -9.40 -11.18
C ASP A 249 11.79 -9.25 -12.65
N ALA A 250 11.78 -10.36 -13.42
CA ALA A 250 12.05 -10.27 -14.86
C ALA A 250 10.97 -9.47 -15.59
N SER A 251 9.70 -9.77 -15.34
CA SER A 251 8.54 -9.09 -15.92
C SER A 251 8.53 -7.59 -15.58
N GLU A 252 8.68 -7.26 -14.30
CA GLU A 252 8.72 -5.87 -13.83
C GLU A 252 9.94 -5.11 -14.40
N GLY A 253 11.11 -5.74 -14.41
CA GLY A 253 12.32 -5.17 -15.00
C GLY A 253 12.18 -4.91 -16.50
N MET A 254 11.49 -5.77 -17.26
CA MET A 254 11.16 -5.52 -18.66
C MET A 254 10.23 -4.32 -18.81
N ALA A 255 9.23 -4.19 -17.93
CA ALA A 255 8.35 -3.01 -17.93
C ALA A 255 9.12 -1.72 -17.67
N LEU A 256 10.06 -1.71 -16.71
CA LEU A 256 10.93 -0.56 -16.45
C LEU A 256 11.76 -0.20 -17.69
N ARG A 257 12.37 -1.18 -18.36
CA ARG A 257 13.10 -0.94 -19.63
C ARG A 257 12.22 -0.37 -20.73
N ARG A 258 10.99 -0.82 -20.85
CA ARG A 258 10.03 -0.33 -21.85
C ARG A 258 9.59 1.11 -21.61
N ILE A 259 9.46 1.52 -20.34
CA ILE A 259 9.04 2.88 -19.96
C ILE A 259 10.21 3.85 -20.01
N PHE A 260 11.35 3.49 -19.41
CA PHE A 260 12.47 4.38 -19.15
C PHE A 260 13.67 4.18 -20.11
N GLY A 261 13.64 3.13 -20.95
CA GLY A 261 14.74 2.81 -21.85
C GLY A 261 16.03 2.47 -21.10
N GLU A 262 17.13 3.12 -21.49
CA GLU A 262 18.45 2.92 -20.86
C GLU A 262 18.59 3.70 -19.54
N HIS A 263 17.74 4.70 -19.29
CA HIS A 263 17.85 5.62 -18.14
C HIS A 263 16.76 5.34 -17.12
N VAL A 264 16.74 4.12 -16.56
CA VAL A 264 15.84 3.78 -15.46
C VAL A 264 16.25 4.58 -14.22
N PRO A 265 15.32 5.32 -13.57
CA PRO A 265 15.59 6.02 -12.32
C PRO A 265 16.13 5.07 -11.23
N PRO A 266 16.78 5.57 -10.17
CA PRO A 266 17.08 4.78 -8.98
C PRO A 266 15.84 4.02 -8.51
N PHE A 267 16.00 2.73 -8.23
CA PHE A 267 14.88 1.90 -7.78
C PHE A 267 15.31 0.88 -6.74
N SER A 268 14.40 0.48 -5.87
CA SER A 268 14.63 -0.60 -4.92
C SER A 268 13.32 -1.22 -4.43
N SER A 269 13.43 -2.44 -3.87
CA SER A 269 12.34 -3.11 -3.19
C SER A 269 12.57 -3.14 -1.69
N VAL A 270 11.55 -2.78 -0.92
CA VAL A 270 11.59 -2.89 0.55
C VAL A 270 11.27 -4.30 1.06
N LYS A 271 10.88 -5.21 0.17
CA LYS A 271 10.50 -6.58 0.56
C LYS A 271 11.63 -7.41 1.16
N ALA A 272 12.88 -7.06 0.87
CA ALA A 272 14.03 -7.68 1.54
C ALA A 272 14.16 -7.31 3.03
N PHE A 273 13.51 -6.21 3.48
CA PHE A 273 13.43 -5.81 4.89
C PHE A 273 12.26 -6.46 5.62
N ILE A 274 11.06 -6.41 5.00
CA ILE A 274 9.79 -6.68 5.66
C ILE A 274 9.12 -7.97 5.21
N GLY A 275 9.64 -8.60 4.16
CA GLY A 275 8.95 -9.68 3.45
C GLY A 275 7.81 -9.17 2.58
N HIS A 276 7.17 -10.08 1.86
CA HIS A 276 5.95 -9.79 1.13
C HIS A 276 4.76 -9.86 2.09
N THR A 277 4.18 -8.72 2.41
CA THR A 277 3.09 -8.58 3.39
C THR A 277 1.70 -8.70 2.76
N LEU A 278 1.60 -9.38 1.62
CA LEU A 278 0.36 -9.70 0.91
C LEU A 278 -0.49 -8.45 0.61
N GLY A 279 -1.74 -8.42 1.05
CA GLY A 279 -2.63 -7.29 0.82
C GLY A 279 -2.25 -5.99 1.50
N ALA A 280 -1.32 -6.02 2.47
CA ALA A 280 -0.77 -4.83 3.11
C ALA A 280 0.44 -4.23 2.36
N SER A 281 1.06 -4.96 1.39
CA SER A 281 2.32 -4.58 0.75
C SER A 281 2.31 -3.15 0.23
N GLU A 282 1.43 -2.85 -0.70
CA GLU A 282 1.35 -1.54 -1.34
C GLU A 282 1.01 -0.41 -0.35
N GLY A 283 0.30 -0.72 0.75
CA GLY A 283 0.05 0.25 1.83
C GLY A 283 1.33 0.63 2.57
N ILE A 284 2.19 -0.35 2.87
CA ILE A 284 3.49 -0.12 3.50
C ILE A 284 4.45 0.55 2.51
N GLU A 285 4.48 0.10 1.26
CA GLU A 285 5.30 0.65 0.19
C GLU A 285 4.93 2.10 -0.12
N ALA A 286 3.64 2.44 -0.08
CA ALA A 286 3.17 3.82 -0.17
C ALA A 286 3.68 4.69 0.99
N VAL A 287 3.71 4.18 2.23
CA VAL A 287 4.31 4.90 3.37
C VAL A 287 5.79 5.14 3.15
N TYR A 288 6.55 4.14 2.68
CA TYR A 288 7.97 4.32 2.33
C TYR A 288 8.15 5.37 1.23
N SER A 289 7.29 5.37 0.20
CA SER A 289 7.32 6.35 -0.89
C SER A 289 7.05 7.78 -0.40
N VAL A 290 6.09 7.95 0.51
CA VAL A 290 5.83 9.25 1.18
C VAL A 290 7.05 9.72 1.98
N LEU A 291 7.68 8.83 2.74
CA LEU A 291 8.90 9.15 3.49
C LEU A 291 10.08 9.47 2.57
N SER A 292 10.17 8.84 1.40
CA SER A 292 11.16 9.17 0.39
C SER A 292 11.01 10.63 -0.08
N ILE A 293 9.79 11.08 -0.34
CA ILE A 293 9.53 12.48 -0.74
C ILE A 293 9.78 13.44 0.44
N ASP A 294 9.19 13.16 1.61
CA ASP A 294 9.23 14.09 2.76
C ASP A 294 10.64 14.26 3.35
N LYS A 295 11.43 13.20 3.36
CA LYS A 295 12.76 13.18 3.99
C LYS A 295 13.93 13.09 3.00
N GLY A 296 13.66 12.93 1.71
CA GLY A 296 14.70 12.72 0.71
C GLY A 296 15.44 11.39 0.92
N LEU A 297 14.72 10.28 1.11
CA LEU A 297 15.29 8.98 1.44
C LEU A 297 15.19 8.02 0.26
N ILE A 298 16.29 7.33 -0.05
CA ILE A 298 16.27 6.14 -0.89
C ILE A 298 16.67 4.94 -0.04
N TYR A 299 15.78 3.96 0.05
CA TYR A 299 16.02 2.73 0.80
C TYR A 299 16.81 1.74 -0.05
N PRO A 300 17.80 1.01 0.51
CA PRO A 300 18.60 0.08 -0.28
C PRO A 300 17.82 -1.18 -0.64
N ASN A 301 18.08 -1.73 -1.81
CA ASN A 301 17.69 -3.07 -2.19
C ASN A 301 18.65 -4.08 -1.55
N LEU A 302 18.23 -4.74 -0.47
CA LEU A 302 19.10 -5.64 0.26
C LEU A 302 19.38 -6.95 -0.51
N ASN A 303 20.50 -7.58 -0.17
CA ASN A 303 20.93 -8.90 -0.65
C ASN A 303 21.22 -8.97 -2.17
N PHE A 304 21.38 -7.84 -2.83
CA PHE A 304 21.78 -7.78 -4.24
C PHE A 304 23.30 -7.94 -4.38
N THR A 305 23.73 -8.78 -5.33
CA THR A 305 25.15 -8.99 -5.67
C THR A 305 25.42 -8.84 -7.16
N ASP A 306 24.59 -9.45 -7.99
CA ASP A 306 24.74 -9.48 -9.45
C ASP A 306 23.42 -9.17 -10.15
N ALA A 307 23.46 -8.39 -11.23
CA ALA A 307 22.30 -8.09 -12.04
C ALA A 307 21.72 -9.34 -12.70
N MET A 308 20.40 -9.44 -12.71
CA MET A 308 19.71 -10.50 -13.44
C MET A 308 19.94 -10.35 -14.95
N PRO A 309 20.24 -11.47 -15.67
CA PRO A 309 20.62 -11.41 -17.08
C PRO A 309 19.50 -10.94 -18.00
N GLU A 310 18.24 -11.06 -17.60
CA GLU A 310 17.06 -10.73 -18.39
C GLU A 310 16.99 -9.23 -18.73
N THR A 311 17.44 -8.37 -17.81
CA THR A 311 17.33 -6.92 -17.98
C THR A 311 18.64 -6.16 -17.73
N GLY A 312 19.58 -6.75 -17.00
CA GLY A 312 20.83 -6.10 -16.59
C GLY A 312 20.62 -4.88 -15.67
N LEU A 313 19.44 -4.73 -15.07
CA LEU A 313 19.14 -3.63 -14.16
C LEU A 313 19.85 -3.79 -12.82
N ILE A 314 20.35 -2.68 -12.30
CA ILE A 314 21.05 -2.60 -11.02
C ILE A 314 20.21 -1.72 -10.10
N PRO A 315 19.62 -2.28 -9.03
CA PRO A 315 18.87 -1.49 -8.05
C PRO A 315 19.82 -0.66 -7.17
N GLU A 316 19.28 0.35 -6.49
CA GLU A 316 20.05 1.08 -5.48
C GLU A 316 20.32 0.19 -4.27
N THR A 317 21.58 0.05 -3.89
CA THR A 317 22.03 -0.86 -2.82
C THR A 317 22.53 -0.14 -1.57
N SER A 318 22.58 1.18 -1.61
CA SER A 318 23.00 2.03 -0.49
C SER A 318 21.84 2.87 0.04
N PHE A 319 21.79 3.05 1.35
CA PHE A 319 20.85 4.01 1.95
C PHE A 319 21.31 5.42 1.66
N GLN A 320 20.44 6.25 1.13
CA GLN A 320 20.73 7.65 0.80
C GLN A 320 19.78 8.58 1.55
N GLU A 321 20.30 9.73 2.00
CA GLU A 321 19.55 10.77 2.70
C GLU A 321 19.78 12.14 2.04
N GLY A 322 18.79 13.03 2.19
CA GLY A 322 18.89 14.40 1.69
C GLY A 322 18.89 14.50 0.16
N ILE A 323 18.39 13.48 -0.52
CA ILE A 323 18.22 13.49 -1.97
C ILE A 323 16.96 14.29 -2.32
N PRO A 324 17.04 15.24 -3.26
CA PRO A 324 15.85 15.96 -3.72
C PRO A 324 14.96 15.01 -4.54
N ILE A 325 13.94 14.44 -3.90
CA ILE A 325 12.95 13.54 -4.51
C ILE A 325 11.62 14.29 -4.58
N ARG A 326 11.13 14.51 -5.79
CA ARG A 326 9.85 15.17 -6.06
C ARG A 326 8.77 14.18 -6.48
N HIS A 327 9.15 13.17 -7.28
CA HIS A 327 8.23 12.21 -7.86
C HIS A 327 8.72 10.79 -7.60
N VAL A 328 7.84 9.98 -7.00
CA VAL A 328 8.08 8.55 -6.75
C VAL A 328 7.01 7.74 -7.47
N LEU A 329 7.42 6.74 -8.22
CA LEU A 329 6.55 5.69 -8.74
C LEU A 329 6.61 4.49 -7.78
N SER A 330 5.45 4.00 -7.31
CA SER A 330 5.33 2.75 -6.55
C SER A 330 4.55 1.72 -7.36
N SER A 331 5.05 0.49 -7.45
CA SER A 331 4.43 -0.56 -8.27
C SER A 331 4.31 -1.89 -7.53
#